data_8ecfa910033c16d6ce91004bd6253b9a
#
_entry.id   8ecfa910033c16d6ce91004bd6253b9a
#
_cell.length_a   1.000
_cell.length_b   1.000
_cell.length_c   1.000
_cell.angle_alpha   90.00
_cell.angle_beta   90.00
_cell.angle_gamma   90.00
#
_symmetry.space_group_name_H-M   'P 1'
#
loop_
_entity.id
_entity.type
_entity.pdbx_description
1 polymer ?
#
loop_
_entity_poly.entity_id
_entity_poly.type
_entity_poly.pdbx_seq_one_letter_code
_entity_poly.pdbx_strand_id
1 'polypeptide(L)'
;MGNISSVFALSEAGRTLAREYLDSNQYTGHAPVPLYQYNYIVRRQRRKEGWLTPQALDRAYRHVVTTPRMMAQIGPAVSSGNSFLIYGQAGNGKTYMAEALTGLDDEAIYVPYAIESQGSIIQVFDPIYHQPIHGEEQVSAFRTEEAHDGRWIKCKRPFIVTGGELSPDMLDLNFNNVSKIYDAPYQLKANNGIYLIDDFGRQRCTPAEILNRWIVPMERRVDYLSFRTGGKMTVPFEAFLIFSTNLSPNDLGDDAFLRRIQYKMLVRNPGPDEFTRIFLQFCESRELNCDEQMVSRFIERHYRTAGKPMRRCQPRDVLSHAVNLIQFENLPMQLTDEVLDRAFTSCFAEDAEE
;
A
#
# COMPACT_ATOMS: atom_id res chain seq x y z
N MET A 1 16.41 16.64 51.46
CA MET A 1 14.94 16.58 51.51
C MET A 1 14.52 15.63 50.39
N GLY A 2 14.05 14.43 50.81
CA GLY A 2 13.69 13.40 49.82
C GLY A 2 12.40 13.77 49.10
N ASN A 3 12.38 13.64 47.79
CA ASN A 3 11.17 13.74 46.99
C ASN A 3 10.26 12.57 47.33
N ILE A 4 9.19 12.86 48.08
CA ILE A 4 8.11 11.92 48.30
C ILE A 4 7.31 11.89 47.01
N SER A 5 7.56 10.87 46.16
CA SER A 5 6.68 10.60 45.03
C SER A 5 5.34 10.12 45.55
N SER A 6 4.28 10.89 45.33
CA SER A 6 2.92 10.48 45.67
C SER A 6 2.52 9.28 44.81
N VAL A 7 2.20 8.16 45.44
CA VAL A 7 1.65 6.97 44.75
C VAL A 7 0.14 7.03 44.84
N PHE A 8 -0.55 7.02 43.72
CA PHE A 8 -2.00 7.00 43.60
C PHE A 8 -2.49 5.59 43.31
N ALA A 9 -3.58 5.18 43.92
CA ALA A 9 -4.26 3.92 43.65
C ALA A 9 -5.77 4.16 43.56
N LEU A 10 -6.45 3.31 42.80
CA LEU A 10 -7.90 3.35 42.69
C LEU A 10 -8.52 2.98 44.07
N SER A 11 -9.49 3.77 44.49
CA SER A 11 -10.37 3.41 45.62
C SER A 11 -11.20 2.17 45.29
N GLU A 12 -11.86 1.59 46.29
CA GLU A 12 -12.72 0.43 46.10
C GLU A 12 -13.90 0.74 45.16
N ALA A 13 -14.51 1.91 45.31
CA ALA A 13 -15.53 2.43 44.40
C ALA A 13 -14.99 2.62 42.97
N GLY A 14 -13.76 3.13 42.82
CA GLY A 14 -13.11 3.28 41.54
C GLY A 14 -12.83 1.92 40.88
N ARG A 15 -12.45 0.89 41.62
CA ARG A 15 -12.25 -0.47 41.10
C ARG A 15 -13.55 -1.12 40.67
N THR A 16 -14.65 -0.90 41.42
CA THR A 16 -15.97 -1.40 41.01
C THR A 16 -16.42 -0.76 39.70
N LEU A 17 -16.33 0.57 39.60
CA LEU A 17 -16.67 1.31 38.39
C LEU A 17 -15.80 0.88 37.18
N ALA A 18 -14.51 0.67 37.41
CA ALA A 18 -13.60 0.19 36.37
C ALA A 18 -14.01 -1.22 35.86
N ARG A 19 -14.47 -2.12 36.76
CA ARG A 19 -14.98 -3.43 36.33
C ARG A 19 -16.25 -3.30 35.50
N GLU A 20 -17.18 -2.46 35.87
CA GLU A 20 -18.41 -2.20 35.10
C GLU A 20 -18.08 -1.68 33.68
N TYR A 21 -17.09 -0.78 33.54
CA TYR A 21 -16.63 -0.32 32.22
C TYR A 21 -15.94 -1.43 31.42
N LEU A 22 -15.11 -2.26 32.06
CA LEU A 22 -14.46 -3.39 31.39
C LEU A 22 -15.48 -4.47 30.98
N ASP A 23 -16.61 -4.59 31.66
CA ASP A 23 -17.70 -5.47 31.26
C ASP A 23 -18.44 -4.94 30.00
N SER A 24 -18.46 -3.61 29.81
CA SER A 24 -19.05 -2.99 28.63
C SER A 24 -18.13 -3.09 27.39
N ASN A 25 -16.83 -2.84 27.57
CA ASN A 25 -15.78 -3.04 26.57
C ASN A 25 -14.42 -3.23 27.27
N GLN A 26 -13.49 -3.96 26.60
CA GLN A 26 -12.16 -4.24 27.15
C GLN A 26 -11.07 -3.35 26.53
N TYR A 27 -11.43 -2.16 26.10
CA TYR A 27 -10.46 -1.23 25.56
C TYR A 27 -9.56 -0.67 26.67
N THR A 28 -8.25 -0.83 26.53
CA THR A 28 -7.23 -0.41 27.51
C THR A 28 -6.17 0.52 26.88
N GLY A 29 -6.51 1.19 25.81
CA GLY A 29 -5.60 2.11 25.10
C GLY A 29 -5.76 3.57 25.54
N HIS A 30 -5.21 4.47 24.74
CA HIS A 30 -5.40 5.92 24.88
C HIS A 30 -6.89 6.27 24.73
N ALA A 31 -7.34 7.31 25.43
CA ALA A 31 -8.74 7.72 25.34
C ALA A 31 -9.17 7.91 23.87
N PRO A 32 -10.31 7.35 23.45
CA PRO A 32 -10.79 7.52 22.08
C PRO A 32 -11.09 8.99 21.76
N VAL A 33 -10.88 9.39 20.52
CA VAL A 33 -11.28 10.72 20.05
C VAL A 33 -12.73 10.71 19.58
N PRO A 34 -13.52 11.73 19.82
CA PRO A 34 -14.87 11.83 19.26
C PRO A 34 -14.83 11.84 17.73
N LEU A 35 -15.82 11.20 17.09
CA LEU A 35 -15.91 11.09 15.62
C LEU A 35 -15.79 12.44 14.91
N TYR A 36 -16.35 13.53 15.44
CA TYR A 36 -16.27 14.84 14.80
C TYR A 36 -14.85 15.41 14.77
N GLN A 37 -14.02 15.13 15.79
CA GLN A 37 -12.60 15.51 15.82
C GLN A 37 -11.81 14.71 14.77
N TYR A 38 -12.04 13.40 14.69
CA TYR A 38 -11.46 12.58 13.63
C TYR A 38 -11.79 13.11 12.26
N ASN A 39 -13.07 13.33 11.96
CA ASN A 39 -13.53 13.85 10.69
C ASN A 39 -12.89 15.20 10.33
N TYR A 40 -12.71 16.08 11.33
CA TYR A 40 -12.07 17.37 11.15
C TYR A 40 -10.60 17.24 10.79
N ILE A 41 -9.83 16.44 11.55
CA ILE A 41 -8.39 16.28 11.36
C ILE A 41 -8.10 15.59 10.02
N VAL A 42 -8.81 14.52 9.67
CA VAL A 42 -8.62 13.83 8.38
C VAL A 42 -8.79 14.78 7.20
N ARG A 43 -9.80 15.65 7.23
CA ARG A 43 -10.00 16.66 6.17
C ARG A 43 -8.88 17.70 6.14
N ARG A 44 -8.38 18.10 7.30
CA ARG A 44 -7.28 19.08 7.42
C ARG A 44 -5.95 18.56 6.92
N GLN A 45 -5.74 17.26 6.98
CA GLN A 45 -4.52 16.55 6.54
C GLN A 45 -4.55 16.17 5.06
N ARG A 46 -5.63 16.50 4.35
CA ARG A 46 -5.70 16.30 2.91
C ARG A 46 -4.57 17.03 2.21
N ARG A 47 -3.99 16.37 1.21
CA ARG A 47 -2.96 16.99 0.35
C ARG A 47 -3.50 18.25 -0.32
N LYS A 48 -2.71 19.31 -0.32
CA LYS A 48 -3.06 20.59 -0.92
C LYS A 48 -2.89 20.50 -2.45
N GLU A 49 -3.60 21.36 -3.18
CA GLU A 49 -3.36 21.48 -4.62
C GLU A 49 -1.89 21.82 -4.90
N GLY A 50 -1.32 21.23 -5.95
CA GLY A 50 0.08 21.46 -6.33
C GLY A 50 1.13 20.83 -5.42
N TRP A 51 0.75 19.94 -4.50
CA TRP A 51 1.68 19.26 -3.59
C TRP A 51 2.71 18.39 -4.32
N LEU A 52 2.32 17.79 -5.44
CA LEU A 52 3.18 16.91 -6.22
C LEU A 52 3.91 17.67 -7.30
N THR A 53 5.24 17.64 -7.27
CA THR A 53 6.09 18.18 -8.33
C THR A 53 6.62 17.07 -9.23
N PRO A 54 6.92 17.34 -10.52
CA PRO A 54 7.57 16.34 -11.39
C PRO A 54 8.86 15.78 -10.77
N GLN A 55 9.66 16.62 -10.15
CA GLN A 55 10.92 16.21 -9.52
C GLN A 55 10.71 15.28 -8.32
N ALA A 56 9.66 15.49 -7.51
CA ALA A 56 9.31 14.58 -6.41
C ALA A 56 8.87 13.23 -6.96
N LEU A 57 8.09 13.22 -8.04
CA LEU A 57 7.67 12.00 -8.71
C LEU A 57 8.87 11.24 -9.32
N ASP A 58 9.78 11.93 -10.00
CA ASP A 58 10.99 11.34 -10.57
C ASP A 58 11.87 10.72 -9.49
N ARG A 59 12.01 11.38 -8.31
CA ARG A 59 12.75 10.81 -7.18
C ARG A 59 12.11 9.54 -6.66
N ALA A 60 10.77 9.51 -6.52
CA ALA A 60 10.05 8.33 -6.05
C ALA A 60 10.21 7.14 -7.02
N TYR A 61 10.24 7.41 -8.32
CA TYR A 61 10.36 6.39 -9.37
C TYR A 61 11.79 6.10 -9.85
N ARG A 62 12.83 6.70 -9.24
CA ARG A 62 14.23 6.53 -9.69
C ARG A 62 14.69 5.07 -9.78
N HIS A 63 14.10 4.20 -8.97
CA HIS A 63 14.41 2.76 -8.92
C HIS A 63 13.49 1.92 -9.82
N VAL A 64 12.54 2.55 -10.52
CA VAL A 64 11.61 1.90 -11.44
C VAL A 64 11.89 2.36 -12.86
N VAL A 65 12.12 1.44 -13.76
CA VAL A 65 12.27 1.77 -15.20
C VAL A 65 10.91 2.17 -15.74
N THR A 66 10.74 3.46 -16.00
CA THR A 66 9.51 4.05 -16.55
C THR A 66 9.76 4.66 -17.93
N THR A 67 8.70 4.98 -18.64
CA THR A 67 8.72 5.77 -19.88
C THR A 67 8.13 7.16 -19.62
N PRO A 68 8.48 8.18 -20.39
CA PRO A 68 7.86 9.50 -20.31
C PRO A 68 6.33 9.45 -20.39
N ARG A 69 5.79 8.54 -21.19
CA ARG A 69 4.35 8.32 -21.33
C ARG A 69 3.71 7.81 -20.02
N MET A 70 4.38 6.89 -19.32
CA MET A 70 3.88 6.39 -18.02
C MET A 70 3.90 7.48 -16.98
N MET A 71 4.99 8.25 -16.88
CA MET A 71 5.10 9.36 -15.94
C MET A 71 4.05 10.45 -16.20
N ALA A 72 3.75 10.74 -17.47
CA ALA A 72 2.68 11.66 -17.86
C ALA A 72 1.27 11.18 -17.48
N GLN A 73 1.06 9.87 -17.26
CA GLN A 73 -0.20 9.33 -16.77
C GLN A 73 -0.23 9.21 -15.24
N ILE A 74 0.88 8.82 -14.62
CA ILE A 74 1.00 8.67 -13.17
C ILE A 74 0.89 10.02 -12.45
N GLY A 75 1.61 11.05 -12.94
CA GLY A 75 1.64 12.37 -12.30
C GLY A 75 0.26 12.96 -12.03
N PRO A 76 -0.59 13.17 -13.06
CA PRO A 76 -1.95 13.67 -12.87
C PRO A 76 -2.82 12.77 -11.99
N ALA A 77 -2.71 11.43 -12.11
CA ALA A 77 -3.47 10.50 -11.29
C ALA A 77 -3.14 10.67 -9.80
N VAL A 78 -1.86 10.70 -9.46
CA VAL A 78 -1.38 10.87 -8.08
C VAL A 78 -1.70 12.27 -7.55
N SER A 79 -1.51 13.30 -8.36
CA SER A 79 -1.82 14.68 -7.98
C SER A 79 -3.29 14.88 -7.65
N SER A 80 -4.19 14.21 -8.38
CA SER A 80 -5.63 14.29 -8.12
C SER A 80 -6.05 13.60 -6.82
N GLY A 81 -5.33 12.55 -6.40
CA GLY A 81 -5.65 11.75 -5.22
C GLY A 81 -7.00 11.03 -5.26
N ASN A 82 -7.58 10.82 -6.45
CA ASN A 82 -8.90 10.22 -6.58
C ASN A 82 -8.84 8.69 -6.69
N SER A 83 -8.85 8.16 -7.91
CA SER A 83 -8.76 6.72 -8.16
C SER A 83 -7.95 6.44 -9.41
N PHE A 84 -7.18 5.36 -9.40
CA PHE A 84 -6.26 4.99 -10.45
C PHE A 84 -6.32 3.49 -10.73
N LEU A 85 -6.52 3.12 -11.98
CA LEU A 85 -6.47 1.74 -12.45
C LEU A 85 -5.17 1.50 -13.20
N ILE A 86 -4.36 0.57 -12.72
CA ILE A 86 -3.16 0.08 -13.37
C ILE A 86 -3.47 -1.32 -13.89
N TYR A 87 -3.51 -1.51 -15.19
CA TYR A 87 -3.87 -2.79 -15.78
C TYR A 87 -2.87 -3.25 -16.85
N GLY A 88 -2.87 -4.54 -17.15
CA GLY A 88 -1.97 -5.14 -18.12
C GLY A 88 -1.52 -6.54 -17.71
N GLN A 89 -0.78 -7.22 -18.55
CA GLN A 89 -0.38 -8.61 -18.34
C GLN A 89 0.39 -8.81 -17.02
N ALA A 90 0.29 -10.02 -16.47
CA ALA A 90 1.03 -10.41 -15.27
C ALA A 90 2.55 -10.30 -15.50
N GLY A 91 3.30 -9.99 -14.45
CA GLY A 91 4.74 -9.85 -14.51
C GLY A 91 5.27 -8.52 -15.09
N ASN A 92 4.39 -7.52 -15.30
CA ASN A 92 4.79 -6.21 -15.80
C ASN A 92 5.00 -5.14 -14.71
N GLY A 93 5.07 -5.53 -13.43
CA GLY A 93 5.47 -4.63 -12.34
C GLY A 93 4.41 -3.61 -11.94
N LYS A 94 3.11 -3.90 -12.13
CA LYS A 94 2.00 -3.00 -11.73
C LYS A 94 2.03 -2.67 -10.25
N THR A 95 2.12 -3.67 -9.40
CA THR A 95 2.23 -3.53 -7.94
C THR A 95 3.47 -2.74 -7.57
N TYR A 96 4.62 -3.06 -8.16
CA TYR A 96 5.89 -2.36 -7.94
C TYR A 96 5.82 -0.87 -8.31
N MET A 97 5.07 -0.53 -9.37
CA MET A 97 4.81 0.86 -9.74
C MET A 97 3.94 1.59 -8.72
N ALA A 98 2.95 0.90 -8.14
CA ALA A 98 2.14 1.49 -7.08
C ALA A 98 2.95 1.66 -5.78
N GLU A 99 3.79 0.69 -5.43
CA GLU A 99 4.67 0.73 -4.27
C GLU A 99 5.71 1.86 -4.35
N ALA A 100 6.17 2.22 -5.54
CA ALA A 100 7.09 3.34 -5.74
C ALA A 100 6.56 4.67 -5.19
N LEU A 101 5.23 4.82 -5.11
CA LEU A 101 4.59 6.00 -4.52
C LEU A 101 4.86 6.17 -3.01
N THR A 102 5.29 5.12 -2.33
CA THR A 102 5.74 5.23 -0.93
C THR A 102 7.03 6.05 -0.79
N GLY A 103 7.78 6.20 -1.87
CA GLY A 103 8.98 7.04 -1.93
C GLY A 103 8.71 8.54 -2.08
N LEU A 104 7.44 8.96 -2.16
CA LEU A 104 7.10 10.37 -2.16
C LEU A 104 7.35 10.96 -0.76
N ASP A 105 8.10 12.06 -0.73
CA ASP A 105 8.31 12.84 0.50
C ASP A 105 7.02 13.55 0.88
N ASP A 106 6.27 12.94 1.78
CA ASP A 106 4.99 13.44 2.23
C ASP A 106 5.08 14.01 3.66
N GLU A 107 4.26 15.02 3.91
CA GLU A 107 4.02 15.50 5.26
C GLU A 107 3.46 14.37 6.13
N ALA A 108 3.95 14.28 7.37
CA ALA A 108 3.40 13.36 8.36
C ALA A 108 1.93 13.65 8.65
N ILE A 109 1.19 12.62 9.04
CA ILE A 109 -0.20 12.73 9.48
C ILE A 109 -0.36 12.31 10.93
N TYR A 110 -1.46 12.74 11.53
CA TYR A 110 -1.87 12.27 12.86
C TYR A 110 -2.99 11.25 12.71
N VAL A 111 -2.80 10.08 13.31
CA VAL A 111 -3.75 8.98 13.34
C VAL A 111 -4.20 8.80 14.79
N PRO A 112 -5.50 8.73 15.10
CA PRO A 112 -5.94 8.48 16.47
C PRO A 112 -5.77 7.00 16.81
N TYR A 113 -5.49 6.68 18.08
CA TYR A 113 -5.49 5.29 18.53
C TYR A 113 -6.87 4.65 18.37
N ALA A 114 -7.90 5.36 18.73
CA ALA A 114 -9.29 4.92 18.58
C ALA A 114 -10.23 6.11 18.40
N ILE A 115 -11.41 5.82 17.85
CA ILE A 115 -12.53 6.77 17.69
C ILE A 115 -13.67 6.31 18.57
N GLU A 116 -14.39 7.25 19.21
CA GLU A 116 -15.68 7.01 19.83
C GLU A 116 -16.81 7.49 18.94
N SER A 117 -17.81 6.65 18.74
CA SER A 117 -19.06 7.00 18.04
C SER A 117 -20.22 6.18 18.59
N GLN A 118 -21.29 6.84 18.97
CA GLN A 118 -22.53 6.22 19.47
C GLN A 118 -22.28 5.24 20.64
N GLY A 119 -21.36 5.57 21.55
CA GLY A 119 -20.98 4.72 22.68
C GLY A 119 -20.11 3.51 22.32
N SER A 120 -19.71 3.39 21.05
CA SER A 120 -18.84 2.32 20.57
C SER A 120 -17.43 2.83 20.33
N ILE A 121 -16.43 1.98 20.63
CA ILE A 121 -15.01 2.28 20.38
C ILE A 121 -14.58 1.56 19.11
N ILE A 122 -13.94 2.31 18.21
CA ILE A 122 -13.39 1.82 16.96
C ILE A 122 -11.88 2.03 16.99
N GLN A 123 -11.11 0.95 16.97
CA GLN A 123 -9.65 1.00 16.89
C GLN A 123 -9.23 1.36 15.48
N VAL A 124 -8.42 2.42 15.33
CA VAL A 124 -7.96 2.93 14.03
C VAL A 124 -6.46 2.71 13.84
N PHE A 125 -5.66 3.12 14.83
CA PHE A 125 -4.23 2.89 14.77
C PHE A 125 -3.90 1.40 14.75
N ASP A 126 -3.14 1.01 13.76
CA ASP A 126 -2.68 -0.37 13.55
C ASP A 126 -1.18 -0.32 13.21
N PRO A 127 -0.29 -0.88 14.05
CA PRO A 127 1.15 -0.82 13.85
C PRO A 127 1.63 -1.57 12.60
N ILE A 128 0.80 -2.43 11.99
CA ILE A 128 1.10 -3.11 10.74
C ILE A 128 1.08 -2.11 9.57
N TYR A 129 0.14 -1.17 9.59
CA TYR A 129 -0.10 -0.23 8.50
C TYR A 129 0.38 1.20 8.80
N HIS A 130 0.38 1.60 10.05
CA HIS A 130 0.77 2.93 10.46
C HIS A 130 2.19 2.91 11.04
N GLN A 131 3.12 3.58 10.35
CA GLN A 131 4.51 3.70 10.79
C GLN A 131 4.68 4.99 11.61
N PRO A 132 4.87 4.89 12.94
CA PRO A 132 5.11 6.06 13.77
C PRO A 132 6.40 6.77 13.36
N ILE A 133 6.35 8.08 13.35
CA ILE A 133 7.54 8.90 13.24
C ILE A 133 7.93 9.28 14.67
N HIS A 134 8.91 8.57 15.21
CA HIS A 134 9.54 8.97 16.45
C HIS A 134 10.34 10.23 16.15
N GLY A 135 9.96 11.39 16.71
CA GLY A 135 10.86 12.51 16.79
C GLY A 135 12.11 12.05 17.54
N GLU A 136 13.29 12.54 17.16
CA GLU A 136 14.44 12.42 18.04
C GLU A 136 14.03 13.04 19.38
N GLU A 137 13.70 12.20 20.34
CA GLU A 137 13.65 12.58 21.74
C GLU A 137 15.09 12.94 22.14
N GLN A 138 15.52 14.14 21.74
CA GLN A 138 16.56 14.80 22.51
C GLN A 138 15.96 15.03 23.88
N VAL A 139 16.30 14.13 24.78
CA VAL A 139 16.11 14.29 26.22
C VAL A 139 16.84 15.57 26.65
N SER A 140 16.23 16.70 26.40
CA SER A 140 16.56 17.98 26.97
C SER A 140 15.62 18.18 28.14
N ALA A 141 16.13 17.97 29.33
CA ALA A 141 15.41 18.11 30.62
C ALA A 141 14.77 19.50 30.87
N PHE A 142 14.73 20.38 29.87
CA PHE A 142 14.29 21.78 30.00
C PHE A 142 13.46 22.30 28.82
N ARG A 143 13.00 21.46 27.89
CA ARG A 143 11.99 21.91 26.91
C ARG A 143 10.62 21.55 27.42
N THR A 144 9.80 22.56 27.66
CA THR A 144 8.35 22.47 27.66
C THR A 144 7.97 21.87 26.32
N GLU A 145 7.68 20.56 26.30
CA GLU A 145 7.04 19.90 25.17
C GLU A 145 5.80 20.71 24.81
N GLU A 146 5.68 21.12 23.54
CA GLU A 146 4.39 21.55 23.03
C GLU A 146 3.46 20.38 23.31
N ALA A 147 2.51 20.59 24.23
CA ALA A 147 1.60 19.57 24.71
C ALA A 147 0.77 19.10 23.51
N HIS A 148 1.22 18.01 22.85
CA HIS A 148 0.42 17.38 21.82
C HIS A 148 -0.63 16.47 22.48
N ASP A 149 -1.77 16.36 21.85
CA ASP A 149 -2.84 15.49 22.31
C ASP A 149 -2.42 14.01 22.19
N GLY A 150 -2.10 13.35 23.30
CA GLY A 150 -1.62 11.96 23.36
C GLY A 150 -2.59 10.91 22.85
N ARG A 151 -3.80 11.31 22.44
CA ARG A 151 -4.76 10.42 21.77
C ARG A 151 -4.42 10.18 20.29
N TRP A 152 -3.50 10.97 19.75
CA TRP A 152 -3.05 10.93 18.35
C TRP A 152 -1.58 10.55 18.30
N ILE A 153 -1.22 9.79 17.26
CA ILE A 153 0.14 9.41 16.97
C ILE A 153 0.56 9.98 15.61
N LYS A 154 1.74 10.56 15.55
CA LYS A 154 2.30 11.08 14.30
C LYS A 154 2.88 9.93 13.49
N CYS A 155 2.39 9.74 12.27
CA CYS A 155 2.78 8.64 11.38
C CYS A 155 3.16 9.14 9.98
N LYS A 156 3.90 8.32 9.25
CA LYS A 156 3.95 8.43 7.80
C LYS A 156 2.57 8.18 7.22
N ARG A 157 2.29 8.71 6.03
CA ARG A 157 1.05 8.39 5.32
C ARG A 157 0.99 6.89 5.04
N PRO A 158 -0.12 6.22 5.38
CA PRO A 158 -0.23 4.77 5.25
C PRO A 158 -0.24 4.34 3.78
N PHE A 159 0.37 3.18 3.52
CA PHE A 159 0.25 2.44 2.28
C PHE A 159 -0.28 1.06 2.62
N ILE A 160 -1.54 0.83 2.32
CA ILE A 160 -2.23 -0.42 2.63
C ILE A 160 -2.43 -1.20 1.34
N VAL A 161 -2.11 -2.48 1.36
CA VAL A 161 -2.30 -3.41 0.23
C VAL A 161 -3.22 -4.52 0.66
N THR A 162 -4.19 -4.83 -0.17
CA THR A 162 -5.01 -6.04 -0.08
C THR A 162 -5.04 -6.73 -1.43
N GLY A 163 -5.12 -8.04 -1.42
CA GLY A 163 -5.12 -8.88 -2.62
C GLY A 163 -6.36 -9.75 -2.73
N GLY A 164 -6.18 -11.02 -3.09
CA GLY A 164 -7.25 -11.98 -3.29
C GLY A 164 -8.06 -12.34 -2.04
N GLU A 165 -7.55 -12.03 -0.84
CA GLU A 165 -8.24 -12.23 0.43
C GLU A 165 -9.38 -11.26 0.68
N LEU A 166 -9.39 -10.11 -0.01
CA LEU A 166 -10.37 -9.04 0.21
C LEU A 166 -11.80 -9.52 -0.03
N SER A 167 -12.66 -9.27 0.96
CA SER A 167 -14.11 -9.51 0.88
C SER A 167 -14.90 -8.26 1.25
N PRO A 168 -16.18 -8.14 0.85
CA PRO A 168 -17.02 -6.99 1.20
C PRO A 168 -17.13 -6.72 2.70
N ASP A 169 -17.12 -7.77 3.53
CA ASP A 169 -17.20 -7.66 4.98
C ASP A 169 -15.99 -6.95 5.59
N MET A 170 -14.81 -7.06 4.95
CA MET A 170 -13.58 -6.37 5.37
C MET A 170 -13.63 -4.85 5.08
N LEU A 171 -14.62 -4.41 4.33
CA LEU A 171 -14.87 -3.00 4.00
C LEU A 171 -15.88 -2.34 4.94
N ASP A 172 -16.31 -3.01 6.00
CA ASP A 172 -17.17 -2.45 7.06
C ASP A 172 -16.50 -2.65 8.44
N LEU A 173 -17.12 -2.12 9.49
CA LEU A 173 -16.61 -2.26 10.86
C LEU A 173 -16.64 -3.72 11.30
N ASN A 174 -15.51 -4.23 11.76
CA ASN A 174 -15.40 -5.58 12.28
C ASN A 174 -15.52 -5.58 13.81
N PHE A 175 -16.57 -6.21 14.35
CA PHE A 175 -16.80 -6.28 15.77
C PHE A 175 -16.08 -7.47 16.42
N ASN A 176 -15.19 -7.20 17.35
CA ASN A 176 -14.54 -8.21 18.16
C ASN A 176 -15.42 -8.57 19.38
N ASN A 177 -15.95 -9.79 19.40
CA ASN A 177 -16.86 -10.25 20.46
C ASN A 177 -16.16 -10.41 21.82
N VAL A 178 -14.84 -10.56 21.88
CA VAL A 178 -14.09 -10.71 23.12
C VAL A 178 -13.83 -9.34 23.74
N SER A 179 -13.19 -8.45 22.99
CA SER A 179 -12.86 -7.09 23.46
C SER A 179 -14.05 -6.12 23.43
N LYS A 180 -15.14 -6.48 22.75
CA LYS A 180 -16.35 -5.67 22.56
C LYS A 180 -16.07 -4.29 21.95
N ILE A 181 -15.06 -4.21 21.11
CA ILE A 181 -14.70 -3.04 20.31
C ILE A 181 -14.77 -3.36 18.82
N TYR A 182 -14.81 -2.34 18.01
CA TYR A 182 -14.72 -2.47 16.56
C TYR A 182 -13.28 -2.28 16.08
N ASP A 183 -12.89 -3.01 15.05
CA ASP A 183 -11.71 -2.72 14.25
C ASP A 183 -12.13 -1.94 13.00
N ALA A 184 -11.33 -0.93 12.65
CA ALA A 184 -11.58 -0.08 11.49
C ALA A 184 -11.28 -0.85 10.20
N PRO A 185 -12.10 -0.70 9.13
CA PRO A 185 -11.81 -1.29 7.83
C PRO A 185 -10.59 -0.63 7.18
N TYR A 186 -10.02 -1.32 6.18
CA TYR A 186 -8.79 -0.88 5.52
C TYR A 186 -8.85 0.54 4.95
N GLN A 187 -9.96 0.92 4.32
CA GLN A 187 -10.11 2.26 3.76
C GLN A 187 -10.13 3.36 4.83
N LEU A 188 -10.61 3.06 6.04
CA LEU A 188 -10.58 3.99 7.16
C LEU A 188 -9.14 4.14 7.70
N LYS A 189 -8.43 3.02 7.85
CA LYS A 189 -7.00 3.00 8.21
C LYS A 189 -6.12 3.67 7.14
N ALA A 190 -6.51 3.60 5.86
CA ALA A 190 -5.79 4.22 4.74
C ALA A 190 -6.07 5.71 4.54
N ASN A 191 -6.93 6.33 5.35
CA ASN A 191 -7.25 7.76 5.18
C ASN A 191 -5.98 8.63 5.19
N ASN A 192 -5.93 9.60 4.28
CA ASN A 192 -4.79 10.46 3.98
C ASN A 192 -3.56 9.73 3.40
N GLY A 193 -3.68 8.47 3.04
CA GLY A 193 -2.65 7.64 2.44
C GLY A 193 -3.09 7.00 1.13
N ILE A 194 -2.56 5.82 0.86
CA ILE A 194 -2.82 5.03 -0.36
C ILE A 194 -3.44 3.70 0.05
N TYR A 195 -4.48 3.29 -0.66
CA TYR A 195 -5.05 1.96 -0.56
C TYR A 195 -4.96 1.25 -1.92
N LEU A 196 -4.07 0.28 -2.02
CA LEU A 196 -3.87 -0.56 -3.19
C LEU A 196 -4.68 -1.85 -3.07
N ILE A 197 -5.53 -2.09 -4.04
CA ILE A 197 -6.20 -3.37 -4.24
C ILE A 197 -5.47 -4.08 -5.37
N ASP A 198 -4.64 -5.05 -4.99
CA ASP A 198 -3.85 -5.80 -5.95
C ASP A 198 -4.59 -7.03 -6.47
N ASP A 199 -4.20 -7.49 -7.65
CA ASP A 199 -4.88 -8.58 -8.38
C ASP A 199 -6.42 -8.40 -8.43
N PHE A 200 -6.87 -7.14 -8.61
CA PHE A 200 -8.30 -6.82 -8.63
C PHE A 200 -9.03 -7.62 -9.72
N GLY A 201 -10.10 -8.28 -9.31
CA GLY A 201 -10.84 -9.25 -10.11
C GLY A 201 -10.51 -10.72 -9.81
N ARG A 202 -9.57 -10.97 -8.86
CA ARG A 202 -9.25 -12.31 -8.35
C ARG A 202 -9.63 -12.53 -6.88
N GLN A 203 -10.39 -11.58 -6.31
CA GLN A 203 -10.92 -11.69 -4.96
C GLN A 203 -11.97 -12.82 -4.87
N ARG A 204 -12.33 -13.20 -3.64
CA ARG A 204 -13.37 -14.20 -3.37
C ARG A 204 -14.79 -13.73 -3.74
N CYS A 205 -14.96 -12.45 -4.01
CA CYS A 205 -16.20 -11.83 -4.47
C CYS A 205 -16.03 -11.25 -5.88
N THR A 206 -17.12 -10.94 -6.53
CA THR A 206 -17.07 -10.31 -7.85
C THR A 206 -16.51 -8.88 -7.77
N PRO A 207 -15.81 -8.40 -8.79
CA PRO A 207 -15.42 -7.00 -8.86
C PRO A 207 -16.59 -6.04 -8.63
N ALA A 208 -17.76 -6.35 -9.17
CA ALA A 208 -18.95 -5.53 -9.03
C ALA A 208 -19.39 -5.35 -7.56
N GLU A 209 -19.27 -6.37 -6.71
CA GLU A 209 -19.62 -6.27 -5.29
C GLU A 209 -18.73 -5.28 -4.54
N ILE A 210 -17.42 -5.36 -4.74
CA ILE A 210 -16.47 -4.41 -4.13
C ILE A 210 -16.73 -3.00 -4.66
N LEU A 211 -16.94 -2.88 -5.96
CA LEU A 211 -17.07 -1.61 -6.65
C LEU A 211 -18.35 -0.88 -6.25
N ASN A 212 -19.46 -1.60 -6.14
CA ASN A 212 -20.73 -1.06 -5.67
C ASN A 212 -20.62 -0.49 -4.25
N ARG A 213 -19.82 -1.12 -3.38
CA ARG A 213 -19.55 -0.62 -2.04
C ARG A 213 -18.85 0.75 -2.05
N TRP A 214 -18.02 1.00 -3.07
CA TRP A 214 -17.20 2.23 -3.15
C TRP A 214 -17.73 3.31 -4.10
N ILE A 215 -18.88 3.12 -4.72
CA ILE A 215 -19.51 4.15 -5.57
C ILE A 215 -19.60 5.47 -4.81
N VAL A 216 -20.22 5.45 -3.64
CA VAL A 216 -20.44 6.67 -2.84
C VAL A 216 -19.10 7.24 -2.30
N PRO A 217 -18.20 6.44 -1.71
CA PRO A 217 -16.90 6.94 -1.28
C PRO A 217 -16.08 7.61 -2.40
N MET A 218 -16.04 7.05 -3.59
CA MET A 218 -15.31 7.63 -4.72
C MET A 218 -15.93 8.93 -5.24
N GLU A 219 -17.28 9.01 -5.27
CA GLU A 219 -17.99 10.19 -5.81
C GLU A 219 -18.09 11.33 -4.78
N ARG A 220 -18.42 10.99 -3.53
CA ARG A 220 -18.75 12.00 -2.49
C ARG A 220 -17.64 12.20 -1.46
N ARG A 221 -16.57 11.44 -1.53
CA ARG A 221 -15.46 11.49 -0.55
C ARG A 221 -15.94 11.27 0.89
N VAL A 222 -16.97 10.45 1.05
CA VAL A 222 -17.59 10.11 2.33
C VAL A 222 -17.94 8.63 2.33
N ASP A 223 -17.64 7.94 3.42
CA ASP A 223 -18.02 6.55 3.62
C ASP A 223 -19.05 6.42 4.76
N TYR A 224 -19.94 5.43 4.62
CA TYR A 224 -20.95 5.07 5.61
C TYR A 224 -20.63 3.69 6.16
N LEU A 225 -20.25 3.63 7.43
CA LEU A 225 -19.88 2.41 8.11
C LEU A 225 -21.00 2.00 9.09
N SER A 226 -21.30 0.71 9.13
CA SER A 226 -22.43 0.18 9.89
C SER A 226 -21.96 -0.47 11.18
N PHE A 227 -22.65 -0.16 12.28
CA PHE A 227 -22.48 -0.88 13.54
C PHE A 227 -23.36 -2.14 13.54
N ARG A 228 -22.93 -3.18 14.24
CA ARG A 228 -23.70 -4.39 14.45
C ARG A 228 -25.07 -4.12 15.07
N THR A 229 -25.21 -3.04 15.82
CA THR A 229 -26.46 -2.58 16.45
C THR A 229 -27.43 -1.91 15.48
N GLY A 230 -27.07 -1.77 14.19
CA GLY A 230 -27.88 -1.12 13.15
C GLY A 230 -27.62 0.38 12.99
N GLY A 231 -26.87 1.00 13.91
CA GLY A 231 -26.43 2.40 13.76
C GLY A 231 -25.43 2.56 12.60
N LYS A 232 -25.32 3.80 12.10
CA LYS A 232 -24.32 4.13 11.05
C LYS A 232 -23.50 5.34 11.47
N MET A 233 -22.22 5.33 11.07
CA MET A 233 -21.36 6.50 11.19
C MET A 233 -20.92 6.98 9.82
N THR A 234 -20.69 8.28 9.70
CA THR A 234 -20.23 8.94 8.47
C THR A 234 -18.81 9.42 8.67
N VAL A 235 -17.91 8.97 7.81
CA VAL A 235 -16.48 9.30 7.87
C VAL A 235 -16.00 9.88 6.54
N PRO A 236 -14.99 10.77 6.53
CA PRO A 236 -14.36 11.20 5.30
C PRO A 236 -13.64 10.01 4.63
N PHE A 237 -13.59 10.05 3.31
CA PHE A 237 -12.88 9.09 2.49
C PHE A 237 -11.76 9.81 1.74
N GLU A 238 -10.59 9.91 2.36
CA GLU A 238 -9.43 10.65 1.85
C GLU A 238 -8.27 9.72 1.45
N ALA A 239 -8.58 8.43 1.24
CA ALA A 239 -7.62 7.48 0.68
C ALA A 239 -7.51 7.65 -0.85
N PHE A 240 -6.28 7.57 -1.37
CA PHE A 240 -6.04 7.43 -2.80
C PHE A 240 -6.16 5.95 -3.17
N LEU A 241 -7.21 5.61 -3.91
CA LEU A 241 -7.46 4.22 -4.34
C LEU A 241 -6.66 3.89 -5.59
N ILE A 242 -5.90 2.79 -5.52
CA ILE A 242 -5.23 2.20 -6.67
C ILE A 242 -5.74 0.78 -6.87
N PHE A 243 -6.21 0.48 -8.07
CA PHE A 243 -6.57 -0.86 -8.48
C PHE A 243 -5.48 -1.40 -9.41
N SER A 244 -4.90 -2.55 -9.09
CA SER A 244 -3.97 -3.27 -9.94
C SER A 244 -4.60 -4.56 -10.44
N THR A 245 -4.60 -4.80 -11.75
CA THR A 245 -5.28 -5.97 -12.33
C THR A 245 -4.59 -6.49 -13.58
N ASN A 246 -4.75 -7.78 -13.82
CA ASN A 246 -4.35 -8.44 -15.06
C ASN A 246 -5.47 -8.45 -16.12
N LEU A 247 -6.69 -8.10 -15.72
CA LEU A 247 -7.86 -8.07 -16.59
C LEU A 247 -7.88 -6.79 -17.43
N SER A 248 -8.54 -6.84 -18.58
CA SER A 248 -8.84 -5.62 -19.33
C SER A 248 -9.95 -4.83 -18.64
N PRO A 249 -10.02 -3.50 -18.82
CA PRO A 249 -11.13 -2.72 -18.25
C PRO A 249 -12.50 -3.26 -18.62
N ASN A 250 -12.68 -3.81 -19.82
CA ASN A 250 -13.94 -4.38 -20.28
C ASN A 250 -14.34 -5.67 -19.54
N ASP A 251 -13.36 -6.39 -18.98
CA ASP A 251 -13.59 -7.63 -18.23
C ASP A 251 -13.87 -7.37 -16.74
N LEU A 252 -13.67 -6.15 -16.26
CA LEU A 252 -13.81 -5.79 -14.85
C LEU A 252 -15.24 -5.44 -14.44
N GLY A 253 -16.10 -5.05 -15.36
CA GLY A 253 -17.47 -4.64 -15.06
C GLY A 253 -18.06 -3.72 -16.10
N ASP A 254 -19.20 -3.12 -15.76
CA ASP A 254 -19.90 -2.23 -16.66
C ASP A 254 -19.22 -0.86 -16.83
N ASP A 255 -19.57 -0.16 -17.91
CA ASP A 255 -19.09 1.20 -18.20
C ASP A 255 -19.41 2.19 -17.09
N ALA A 256 -20.47 1.98 -16.34
CA ALA A 256 -20.89 2.89 -15.28
C ALA A 256 -19.86 2.96 -14.15
N PHE A 257 -19.23 1.82 -13.84
CA PHE A 257 -18.15 1.77 -12.87
C PHE A 257 -16.85 2.35 -13.43
N LEU A 258 -16.46 1.93 -14.64
CA LEU A 258 -15.20 2.38 -15.24
C LEU A 258 -15.11 3.90 -15.41
N ARG A 259 -16.25 4.59 -15.52
CA ARG A 259 -16.31 6.05 -15.54
C ARG A 259 -15.91 6.71 -14.21
N ARG A 260 -16.06 5.99 -13.10
CA ARG A 260 -15.71 6.48 -11.75
C ARG A 260 -14.24 6.39 -11.44
N ILE A 261 -13.52 5.46 -12.11
CA ILE A 261 -12.06 5.47 -12.06
C ILE A 261 -11.55 6.48 -13.09
N GLN A 262 -11.11 7.65 -12.59
CA GLN A 262 -10.76 8.78 -13.44
C GLN A 262 -9.52 8.50 -14.29
N TYR A 263 -8.55 7.79 -13.75
CA TYR A 263 -7.27 7.54 -14.40
C TYR A 263 -7.06 6.06 -14.64
N LYS A 264 -6.65 5.72 -15.86
CA LYS A 264 -6.38 4.34 -16.28
C LYS A 264 -5.06 4.29 -17.03
N MET A 265 -4.18 3.36 -16.65
CA MET A 265 -2.88 3.18 -17.28
C MET A 265 -2.68 1.73 -17.67
N LEU A 266 -2.45 1.50 -18.97
CA LEU A 266 -2.03 0.20 -19.48
C LEU A 266 -0.52 0.07 -19.33
N VAL A 267 -0.09 -0.91 -18.56
CA VAL A 267 1.31 -1.31 -18.47
C VAL A 267 1.56 -2.40 -19.52
N ARG A 268 2.25 -2.03 -20.59
CA ARG A 268 2.60 -2.92 -21.67
C ARG A 268 3.85 -3.73 -21.34
N ASN A 269 4.05 -4.79 -22.10
CA ASN A 269 5.32 -5.50 -22.10
C ASN A 269 6.45 -4.54 -22.47
N PRO A 270 7.63 -4.67 -21.86
CA PRO A 270 8.77 -3.81 -22.15
C PRO A 270 9.28 -4.08 -23.59
N GLY A 271 9.71 -3.01 -24.25
CA GLY A 271 10.53 -3.16 -25.46
C GLY A 271 11.96 -3.59 -25.10
N PRO A 272 12.80 -3.92 -26.11
CA PRO A 272 14.19 -4.34 -25.87
C PRO A 272 14.98 -3.34 -25.02
N ASP A 273 14.86 -2.04 -25.28
CA ASP A 273 15.58 -0.98 -24.53
C ASP A 273 15.14 -0.90 -23.08
N GLU A 274 13.83 -1.02 -22.81
CA GLU A 274 13.32 -1.03 -21.45
C GLU A 274 13.74 -2.31 -20.71
N PHE A 275 13.68 -3.45 -21.37
CA PHE A 275 14.12 -4.73 -20.81
C PHE A 275 15.61 -4.69 -20.45
N THR A 276 16.45 -4.16 -21.35
CA THR A 276 17.89 -3.98 -21.12
C THR A 276 18.13 -3.10 -19.90
N ARG A 277 17.44 -1.95 -19.77
CA ARG A 277 17.58 -1.08 -18.60
C ARG A 277 17.18 -1.78 -17.32
N ILE A 278 16.08 -2.54 -17.31
CA ILE A 278 15.64 -3.30 -16.12
C ILE A 278 16.70 -4.35 -15.78
N PHE A 279 17.24 -5.05 -16.77
CA PHE A 279 18.26 -6.07 -16.58
C PHE A 279 19.54 -5.49 -15.96
N LEU A 280 20.07 -4.42 -16.53
CA LEU A 280 21.28 -3.75 -16.04
C LEU A 280 21.09 -3.15 -14.65
N GLN A 281 19.94 -2.51 -14.37
CA GLN A 281 19.63 -1.98 -13.07
C GLN A 281 19.59 -3.08 -11.98
N PHE A 282 19.08 -4.26 -12.32
CA PHE A 282 19.08 -5.38 -11.39
C PHE A 282 20.49 -5.93 -11.20
N CYS A 283 21.32 -6.01 -12.26
CA CYS A 283 22.74 -6.39 -12.14
C CYS A 283 23.49 -5.42 -11.21
N GLU A 284 23.32 -4.12 -11.40
CA GLU A 284 23.92 -3.08 -10.55
C GLU A 284 23.53 -3.27 -9.07
N SER A 285 22.25 -3.50 -8.81
CA SER A 285 21.74 -3.70 -7.43
C SER A 285 22.30 -4.96 -6.74
N ARG A 286 22.86 -5.90 -7.49
CA ARG A 286 23.46 -7.16 -7.03
C ARG A 286 24.97 -7.22 -7.23
N GLU A 287 25.59 -6.10 -7.64
CA GLU A 287 27.02 -6.01 -7.92
C GLU A 287 27.51 -7.02 -8.97
N LEU A 288 26.64 -7.33 -9.94
CA LEU A 288 26.94 -8.25 -11.03
C LEU A 288 27.48 -7.49 -12.25
N ASN A 289 28.61 -7.92 -12.79
CA ASN A 289 29.15 -7.37 -14.03
C ASN A 289 28.33 -7.87 -15.24
N CYS A 290 27.69 -6.94 -15.92
CA CYS A 290 26.92 -7.20 -17.12
C CYS A 290 26.99 -5.97 -18.04
N ASP A 291 27.13 -6.18 -19.33
CA ASP A 291 27.10 -5.12 -20.33
C ASP A 291 25.89 -5.23 -21.26
N GLU A 292 25.60 -4.16 -21.99
CA GLU A 292 24.48 -4.12 -22.92
C GLU A 292 24.58 -5.17 -24.03
N GLN A 293 25.80 -5.55 -24.42
CA GLN A 293 26.03 -6.55 -25.47
C GLN A 293 25.61 -7.95 -25.00
N MET A 294 25.91 -8.30 -23.75
CA MET A 294 25.47 -9.55 -23.14
C MET A 294 23.93 -9.62 -23.09
N VAL A 295 23.28 -8.54 -22.63
CA VAL A 295 21.81 -8.48 -22.60
C VAL A 295 21.22 -8.55 -24.01
N SER A 296 21.82 -7.89 -24.98
CA SER A 296 21.37 -7.93 -26.37
C SER A 296 21.45 -9.36 -26.97
N ARG A 297 22.56 -10.08 -26.72
CA ARG A 297 22.69 -11.50 -27.12
C ARG A 297 21.66 -12.39 -26.45
N PHE A 298 21.41 -12.14 -25.15
CA PHE A 298 20.41 -12.87 -24.37
C PHE A 298 18.99 -12.64 -24.94
N ILE A 299 18.62 -11.38 -25.24
CA ILE A 299 17.32 -11.04 -25.84
C ILE A 299 17.16 -11.73 -27.20
N GLU A 300 18.20 -11.70 -28.04
CA GLU A 300 18.14 -12.32 -29.36
C GLU A 300 17.88 -13.82 -29.26
N ARG A 301 18.62 -14.52 -28.40
CA ARG A 301 18.52 -15.99 -28.27
C ARG A 301 17.16 -16.42 -27.68
N HIS A 302 16.69 -15.78 -26.63
CA HIS A 302 15.58 -16.29 -25.84
C HIS A 302 14.23 -15.67 -26.15
N TYR A 303 14.22 -14.48 -26.74
CA TYR A 303 12.96 -13.77 -27.00
C TYR A 303 12.69 -13.58 -28.48
N ARG A 304 13.63 -13.03 -29.26
CA ARG A 304 13.39 -12.76 -30.68
C ARG A 304 13.30 -14.04 -31.49
N THR A 305 14.27 -14.93 -31.34
CA THR A 305 14.30 -16.21 -32.09
C THR A 305 13.11 -17.10 -31.70
N ALA A 306 12.73 -17.10 -30.42
CA ALA A 306 11.63 -17.91 -29.89
C ALA A 306 10.25 -17.24 -30.02
N GLY A 307 10.16 -15.99 -30.47
CA GLY A 307 8.92 -15.23 -30.56
C GLY A 307 8.21 -15.02 -29.19
N LYS A 308 8.95 -15.18 -28.08
CA LYS A 308 8.39 -15.06 -26.71
C LYS A 308 8.25 -13.59 -26.29
N PRO A 309 7.17 -13.21 -25.60
CA PRO A 309 7.03 -11.84 -25.11
C PRO A 309 7.96 -11.57 -23.91
N MET A 310 8.65 -10.44 -23.94
CA MET A 310 9.40 -9.95 -22.78
C MET A 310 8.45 -9.45 -21.70
N ARG A 311 8.78 -9.69 -20.41
CA ARG A 311 8.06 -9.17 -19.25
C ARG A 311 9.03 -8.50 -18.29
N ARG A 312 8.56 -7.50 -17.54
CA ARG A 312 9.41 -6.71 -16.64
C ARG A 312 9.95 -7.49 -15.44
N CYS A 313 9.29 -8.57 -15.01
CA CYS A 313 9.78 -9.43 -13.92
C CYS A 313 10.92 -10.35 -14.36
N GLN A 314 10.99 -10.72 -15.64
CA GLN A 314 11.91 -11.74 -16.14
C GLN A 314 13.40 -11.44 -15.89
N PRO A 315 13.91 -10.22 -16.04
CA PRO A 315 15.29 -9.92 -15.69
C PRO A 315 15.63 -10.30 -14.24
N ARG A 316 14.76 -9.91 -13.30
CA ARG A 316 14.92 -10.26 -11.88
C ARG A 316 14.91 -11.78 -11.66
N ASP A 317 13.95 -12.46 -12.27
CA ASP A 317 13.75 -13.88 -12.06
C ASP A 317 14.94 -14.67 -12.63
N VAL A 318 15.37 -14.39 -13.87
CA VAL A 318 16.54 -15.01 -14.49
C VAL A 318 17.82 -14.72 -13.72
N LEU A 319 18.07 -13.47 -13.34
CA LEU A 319 19.29 -13.11 -12.60
C LEU A 319 19.32 -13.71 -11.19
N SER A 320 18.17 -13.82 -10.52
CA SER A 320 18.10 -14.51 -9.24
C SER A 320 18.44 -16.00 -9.38
N HIS A 321 17.95 -16.66 -10.42
CA HIS A 321 18.31 -18.05 -10.72
C HIS A 321 19.78 -18.20 -11.10
N ALA A 322 20.33 -17.26 -11.89
CA ALA A 322 21.75 -17.25 -12.25
C ALA A 322 22.64 -17.16 -10.99
N VAL A 323 22.32 -16.26 -10.06
CA VAL A 323 23.07 -16.14 -8.79
C VAL A 323 22.96 -17.41 -7.96
N ASN A 324 21.78 -17.99 -7.84
CA ASN A 324 21.59 -19.23 -7.09
C ASN A 324 22.38 -20.40 -7.72
N LEU A 325 22.42 -20.47 -9.06
CA LEU A 325 23.20 -21.48 -9.79
C LEU A 325 24.71 -21.33 -9.53
N ILE A 326 25.24 -20.09 -9.65
CA ILE A 326 26.63 -19.77 -9.36
C ILE A 326 27.01 -20.18 -7.95
N GLN A 327 26.18 -19.85 -6.96
CA GLN A 327 26.40 -20.18 -5.56
C GLN A 327 26.34 -21.69 -5.30
N PHE A 328 25.37 -22.38 -5.87
CA PHE A 328 25.20 -23.81 -5.68
C PHE A 328 26.37 -24.64 -6.26
N GLU A 329 26.87 -24.25 -7.43
CA GLU A 329 27.98 -24.93 -8.10
C GLU A 329 29.35 -24.40 -7.68
N ASN A 330 29.42 -23.44 -6.73
CA ASN A 330 30.65 -22.80 -6.28
C ASN A 330 31.48 -22.18 -7.43
N LEU A 331 30.80 -21.62 -8.42
CA LEU A 331 31.43 -20.91 -9.54
C LEU A 331 31.87 -19.49 -9.12
N PRO A 332 32.82 -18.88 -9.88
CA PRO A 332 33.12 -17.47 -9.70
C PRO A 332 31.85 -16.62 -9.88
N MET A 333 31.68 -15.57 -9.05
CA MET A 333 30.53 -14.66 -9.12
C MET A 333 30.61 -13.79 -10.37
N GLN A 334 30.43 -14.41 -11.52
CA GLN A 334 30.51 -13.78 -12.84
C GLN A 334 29.38 -14.30 -13.74
N LEU A 335 28.64 -13.39 -14.34
CA LEU A 335 27.65 -13.75 -15.35
C LEU A 335 28.36 -14.16 -16.66
N THR A 336 27.93 -15.27 -17.20
CA THR A 336 28.32 -15.76 -18.53
C THR A 336 27.07 -16.07 -19.35
N ASP A 337 27.21 -16.09 -20.65
CA ASP A 337 26.11 -16.48 -21.55
C ASP A 337 25.56 -17.86 -21.20
N GLU A 338 26.44 -18.83 -20.83
CA GLU A 338 26.05 -20.18 -20.42
C GLU A 338 25.21 -20.19 -19.13
N VAL A 339 25.64 -19.44 -18.11
CA VAL A 339 24.90 -19.31 -16.84
C VAL A 339 23.54 -18.69 -17.06
N LEU A 340 23.46 -17.66 -17.91
CA LEU A 340 22.18 -17.00 -18.23
C LEU A 340 21.23 -17.94 -19.00
N ASP A 341 21.77 -18.73 -19.94
CA ASP A 341 20.97 -19.68 -20.71
C ASP A 341 20.41 -20.79 -19.81
N ARG A 342 21.21 -21.35 -18.92
CA ARG A 342 20.78 -22.34 -17.91
C ARG A 342 19.76 -21.76 -16.94
N ALA A 343 19.99 -20.56 -16.46
CA ALA A 343 19.06 -19.85 -15.58
C ALA A 343 17.71 -19.59 -16.28
N PHE A 344 17.73 -19.18 -17.55
CA PHE A 344 16.52 -18.97 -18.33
C PHE A 344 15.72 -20.27 -18.48
N THR A 345 16.37 -21.38 -18.85
CA THR A 345 15.71 -22.69 -18.98
C THR A 345 15.10 -23.15 -17.66
N SER A 346 15.75 -22.86 -16.53
CA SER A 346 15.21 -23.21 -15.20
C SER A 346 14.01 -22.32 -14.80
N CYS A 347 13.95 -21.07 -15.27
CA CYS A 347 12.84 -20.15 -14.96
C CYS A 347 11.58 -20.45 -15.77
N PHE A 348 11.74 -20.89 -16.99
CA PHE A 348 10.64 -21.10 -17.92
C PHE A 348 10.61 -22.59 -18.25
N ALA A 349 9.68 -23.32 -17.60
CA ALA A 349 9.42 -24.70 -17.99
C ALA A 349 9.18 -24.73 -19.51
N GLU A 350 10.02 -25.45 -20.25
CA GLU A 350 9.67 -25.81 -21.61
C GLU A 350 8.45 -26.70 -21.50
N ASP A 351 7.36 -26.33 -22.18
CA ASP A 351 6.29 -27.26 -22.43
C ASP A 351 6.95 -28.42 -23.17
N ALA A 352 7.18 -29.52 -22.47
CA ALA A 352 7.66 -30.74 -23.08
C ALA A 352 6.58 -31.14 -24.11
N GLU A 353 6.87 -30.96 -25.38
CA GLU A 353 6.11 -31.60 -26.45
C GLU A 353 6.25 -33.11 -26.19
N GLU A 354 5.15 -33.72 -25.72
CA GLU A 354 4.93 -35.16 -25.82
C GLU A 354 4.66 -35.59 -27.28
#